data_4659d588de75e690ebaddf9061c38edc
#
_entry.id   4659d588de75e690ebaddf9061c38edc
#
_cell.length_a   1.000
_cell.length_b   1.000
_cell.length_c   1.000
_cell.angle_alpha   90.00
_cell.angle_beta   90.00
_cell.angle_gamma   90.00
#
_symmetry.space_group_name_H-M   'P 1'
#
loop_
_entity.id
_entity.type
_entity.pdbx_description
1 polymer ?
#
loop_
_entity_poly.entity_id
_entity_poly.type
_entity_poly.pdbx_seq_one_letter_code
_entity_poly.pdbx_strand_id
1 'polypeptide(L)'
;HENVLFYHADAFADAATLIADIRAEAVGRFDPVFIEVASERVSLDDAVTSYLFNSQLVRLPGKSSLTLIAPTEVRENNVTAAYVAEMTSQPNAAIGQVEYVEVRESMRNGGGPACLRLRIVMTPQERAAASQGFFLTDALATQLEAWIKRHYREELAPDDLGDPALVVETQAALDELTRILPLGGDFY
;
A
#
# COMPACT_ATOMS: atom_id res chain seq x y z
N HIS A 1 9.19 -6.53 -0.14
CA HIS A 1 8.29 -7.48 -0.79
C HIS A 1 9.09 -8.58 -1.46
N GLU A 2 8.66 -9.84 -1.31
CA GLU A 2 9.43 -10.99 -1.72
C GLU A 2 10.87 -10.87 -1.18
N ASN A 3 11.87 -10.94 -2.05
CA ASN A 3 13.27 -10.81 -1.70
C ASN A 3 13.83 -9.38 -1.86
N VAL A 4 12.99 -8.38 -2.11
CA VAL A 4 13.41 -6.98 -2.34
C VAL A 4 13.17 -6.12 -1.10
N LEU A 5 14.22 -5.47 -0.61
CA LEU A 5 14.19 -4.38 0.36
C LEU A 5 14.51 -3.07 -0.36
N PHE A 6 13.52 -2.17 -0.43
CA PHE A 6 13.65 -0.80 -0.94
C PHE A 6 13.64 0.16 0.24
N TYR A 7 14.71 0.92 0.44
CA TYR A 7 14.90 1.74 1.63
C TYR A 7 15.78 2.97 1.38
N HIS A 8 15.64 3.97 2.23
CA HIS A 8 16.50 5.14 2.24
C HIS A 8 17.78 4.87 3.03
N ALA A 9 18.90 5.46 2.64
CA ALA A 9 20.18 5.30 3.33
C ALA A 9 20.11 5.62 4.83
N ASP A 10 19.28 6.60 5.22
CA ASP A 10 19.06 7.03 6.61
C ASP A 10 17.93 6.26 7.33
N ALA A 11 17.39 5.19 6.73
CA ALA A 11 16.26 4.47 7.34
C ALA A 11 16.63 3.63 8.56
N PHE A 12 17.89 3.23 8.66
CA PHE A 12 18.37 2.32 9.71
C PHE A 12 19.59 2.90 10.43
N ALA A 13 19.65 2.80 11.74
CA ALA A 13 20.78 3.27 12.53
C ALA A 13 22.09 2.52 12.19
N ASP A 14 22.00 1.24 11.82
CA ASP A 14 23.12 0.41 11.36
C ASP A 14 22.63 -0.47 10.19
N ALA A 15 22.58 0.12 9.02
CA ALA A 15 22.17 -0.58 7.79
C ALA A 15 23.15 -1.71 7.42
N ALA A 16 24.45 -1.55 7.70
CA ALA A 16 25.46 -2.55 7.34
C ALA A 16 25.25 -3.86 8.10
N THR A 17 25.05 -3.79 9.41
CA THR A 17 24.76 -4.95 10.25
C THR A 17 23.43 -5.60 9.84
N LEU A 18 22.36 -4.80 9.66
CA LEU A 18 21.06 -5.30 9.21
C LEU A 18 21.15 -6.08 7.88
N ILE A 19 21.86 -5.53 6.90
CA ILE A 19 22.02 -6.16 5.57
C ILE A 19 22.85 -7.46 5.70
N ALA A 20 23.89 -7.47 6.54
CA ALA A 20 24.69 -8.66 6.79
C ALA A 20 23.84 -9.78 7.43
N ASP A 21 23.02 -9.44 8.42
CA ASP A 21 22.12 -10.37 9.10
C ASP A 21 21.07 -10.94 8.12
N ILE A 22 20.44 -10.07 7.30
CA ILE A 22 19.48 -10.54 6.28
C ILE A 22 20.16 -11.49 5.29
N ARG A 23 21.36 -11.18 4.83
CA ARG A 23 22.11 -12.06 3.91
C ARG A 23 22.42 -13.40 4.54
N ALA A 24 22.85 -13.40 5.80
CA ALA A 24 23.15 -14.63 6.54
C ALA A 24 21.91 -15.54 6.68
N GLU A 25 20.77 -14.96 7.05
CA GLU A 25 19.50 -15.68 7.20
C GLU A 25 18.89 -16.12 5.87
N ALA A 26 19.21 -15.44 4.76
CA ALA A 26 18.71 -15.78 3.43
C ALA A 26 19.43 -16.98 2.80
N VAL A 27 20.61 -17.38 3.32
CA VAL A 27 21.42 -18.46 2.74
C VAL A 27 20.59 -19.74 2.58
N GLY A 28 20.56 -20.27 1.35
CA GLY A 28 19.82 -21.49 1.00
C GLY A 28 18.30 -21.33 0.92
N ARG A 29 17.78 -20.11 1.08
CA ARG A 29 16.34 -19.80 1.01
C ARG A 29 15.99 -18.92 -0.20
N PHE A 30 16.68 -17.78 -0.34
CA PHE A 30 16.48 -16.83 -1.45
C PHE A 30 17.68 -15.88 -1.57
N ASP A 31 17.82 -15.20 -2.70
CA ASP A 31 18.82 -14.16 -2.93
C ASP A 31 18.20 -12.78 -2.65
N PRO A 32 18.60 -12.12 -1.54
CA PRO A 32 18.04 -10.81 -1.19
C PRO A 32 18.56 -9.71 -2.12
N VAL A 33 17.66 -8.84 -2.56
CA VAL A 33 17.95 -7.67 -3.37
C VAL A 33 17.75 -6.42 -2.51
N PHE A 34 18.80 -5.60 -2.43
CA PHE A 34 18.79 -4.34 -1.66
C PHE A 34 18.83 -3.18 -2.64
N ILE A 35 17.82 -2.31 -2.57
CA ILE A 35 17.72 -1.07 -3.35
C ILE A 35 17.78 0.08 -2.35
N GLU A 36 18.98 0.60 -2.17
CA GLU A 36 19.23 1.76 -1.32
C GLU A 36 19.00 3.03 -2.11
N VAL A 37 18.26 3.96 -1.53
CA VAL A 37 18.11 5.32 -2.02
C VAL A 37 19.13 6.17 -1.26
N ALA A 38 20.22 6.50 -1.94
CA ALA A 38 21.29 7.30 -1.35
C ALA A 38 20.82 8.74 -1.08
N SER A 39 21.24 9.33 0.05
CA SER A 39 20.82 10.67 0.49
C SER A 39 21.24 11.77 -0.49
N GLU A 40 22.31 11.53 -1.28
CA GLU A 40 22.76 12.42 -2.34
C GLU A 40 21.85 12.39 -3.58
N ARG A 41 21.07 11.31 -3.75
CA ARG A 41 20.16 11.14 -4.88
C ARG A 41 18.75 11.63 -4.54
N VAL A 42 18.28 11.31 -3.37
CA VAL A 42 17.00 11.76 -2.82
C VAL A 42 17.26 12.12 -1.37
N SER A 43 17.12 13.37 -1.02
CA SER A 43 17.28 13.79 0.36
C SER A 43 16.19 13.19 1.26
N LEU A 44 16.44 13.12 2.56
CA LEU A 44 15.42 12.66 3.50
C LEU A 44 14.16 13.56 3.46
N ASP A 45 14.34 14.87 3.25
CA ASP A 45 13.24 15.82 3.10
C ASP A 45 12.41 15.55 1.84
N ASP A 46 13.06 15.30 0.69
CA ASP A 46 12.36 14.89 -0.53
C ASP A 46 11.63 13.56 -0.36
N ALA A 47 12.26 12.59 0.29
CA ALA A 47 11.65 11.29 0.55
C ALA A 47 10.41 11.38 1.45
N VAL A 48 10.46 12.25 2.47
CA VAL A 48 9.35 12.49 3.40
C VAL A 48 8.23 13.29 2.73
N THR A 49 8.55 14.39 2.07
CA THR A 49 7.55 15.28 1.45
C THR A 49 6.85 14.65 0.26
N SER A 50 7.55 13.78 -0.49
CA SER A 50 6.95 13.01 -1.58
C SER A 50 6.24 11.73 -1.12
N TYR A 51 6.37 11.34 0.13
CA TYR A 51 5.89 10.06 0.64
C TYR A 51 6.46 8.84 -0.12
N LEU A 52 7.69 8.90 -0.65
CA LEU A 52 8.29 7.86 -1.47
C LEU A 52 8.22 6.46 -0.82
N PHE A 53 8.47 6.37 0.48
CA PHE A 53 8.44 5.10 1.21
C PHE A 53 7.05 4.75 1.78
N ASN A 54 6.05 5.62 1.62
CA ASN A 54 4.65 5.29 1.85
C ASN A 54 4.01 4.65 0.60
N SER A 55 4.78 3.83 -0.07
CA SER A 55 4.45 3.10 -1.30
C SER A 55 4.34 1.60 -1.00
N GLN A 56 3.82 0.85 -1.97
CA GLN A 56 3.77 -0.61 -1.92
C GLN A 56 4.55 -1.22 -3.07
N LEU A 57 5.28 -2.29 -2.80
CA LEU A 57 5.80 -3.18 -3.83
C LEU A 57 4.82 -4.32 -4.04
N VAL A 58 4.41 -4.57 -5.27
CA VAL A 58 3.51 -5.66 -5.64
C VAL A 58 4.03 -6.38 -6.88
N ARG A 59 3.73 -7.67 -7.01
CA ARG A 59 3.93 -8.40 -8.25
C ARG A 59 2.60 -8.51 -8.98
N LEU A 60 2.52 -7.86 -10.13
CA LEU A 60 1.35 -7.98 -10.98
C LEU A 60 1.40 -9.31 -11.78
N PRO A 61 0.25 -9.94 -12.04
CA PRO A 61 0.19 -11.17 -12.85
C PRO A 61 0.88 -11.00 -14.21
N GLY A 62 1.73 -11.95 -14.57
CA GLY A 62 2.45 -11.95 -15.85
C GLY A 62 3.65 -11.00 -15.93
N LYS A 63 4.01 -10.29 -14.84
CA LYS A 63 5.21 -9.44 -14.80
C LYS A 63 6.38 -10.14 -14.12
N SER A 64 7.57 -9.98 -14.67
CA SER A 64 8.82 -10.51 -14.11
C SER A 64 9.42 -9.59 -13.04
N SER A 65 9.19 -8.27 -13.12
CA SER A 65 9.61 -7.28 -12.14
C SER A 65 8.49 -6.90 -11.20
N LEU A 66 8.85 -6.32 -10.06
CA LEU A 66 7.88 -5.69 -9.14
C LEU A 66 7.39 -4.36 -9.71
N THR A 67 6.19 -3.98 -9.30
CA THR A 67 5.60 -2.66 -9.53
C THR A 67 5.57 -1.90 -8.22
N LEU A 68 6.04 -0.65 -8.24
CA LEU A 68 5.90 0.29 -7.14
C LEU A 68 4.54 0.99 -7.26
N ILE A 69 3.64 0.79 -6.31
CA ILE A 69 2.40 1.58 -6.19
C ILE A 69 2.73 2.75 -5.28
N ALA A 70 2.77 3.94 -5.84
CA ALA A 70 3.23 5.15 -5.14
C ALA A 70 2.15 6.24 -5.14
N PRO A 71 2.10 7.11 -4.11
CA PRO A 71 1.25 8.28 -4.14
C PRO A 71 1.70 9.27 -5.23
N THR A 72 0.77 10.10 -5.71
CA THR A 72 1.04 11.08 -6.78
C THR A 72 2.11 12.09 -6.42
N GLU A 73 2.31 12.37 -5.13
CA GLU A 73 3.36 13.25 -4.61
C GLU A 73 4.77 12.83 -5.04
N VAL A 74 5.00 11.51 -5.22
CA VAL A 74 6.29 11.00 -5.74
C VAL A 74 6.56 11.49 -7.16
N ARG A 75 5.51 11.63 -7.98
CA ARG A 75 5.61 12.17 -9.34
C ARG A 75 5.70 13.70 -9.36
N GLU A 76 5.08 14.37 -8.39
CA GLU A 76 5.04 15.82 -8.28
C GLU A 76 6.36 16.40 -7.76
N ASN A 77 7.10 15.66 -6.93
CA ASN A 77 8.45 16.02 -6.52
C ASN A 77 9.45 15.64 -7.64
N ASN A 78 10.10 16.62 -8.22
CA ASN A 78 11.02 16.42 -9.37
C ASN A 78 12.18 15.47 -9.07
N VAL A 79 12.68 15.46 -7.84
CA VAL A 79 13.82 14.62 -7.42
C VAL A 79 13.41 13.16 -7.35
N THR A 80 12.31 12.86 -6.66
CA THR A 80 11.81 11.48 -6.55
C THR A 80 11.24 10.96 -7.86
N ALA A 81 10.62 11.82 -8.68
CA ALA A 81 10.15 11.46 -10.02
C ALA A 81 11.31 11.01 -10.91
N ALA A 82 12.40 11.80 -10.95
CA ALA A 82 13.60 11.47 -11.73
C ALA A 82 14.26 10.18 -11.22
N TYR A 83 14.39 10.02 -9.91
CA TYR A 83 14.93 8.81 -9.30
C TYR A 83 14.13 7.55 -9.66
N VAL A 84 12.80 7.59 -9.49
CA VAL A 84 11.93 6.46 -9.81
C VAL A 84 11.96 6.11 -11.30
N ALA A 85 11.95 7.12 -12.18
CA ALA A 85 12.05 6.91 -13.62
C ALA A 85 13.36 6.22 -14.01
N GLU A 86 14.49 6.64 -13.44
CA GLU A 86 15.79 6.00 -13.67
C GLU A 86 15.81 4.58 -13.12
N MET A 87 15.38 4.38 -11.87
CA MET A 87 15.35 3.07 -11.22
C MET A 87 14.55 2.05 -12.03
N THR A 88 13.38 2.43 -12.53
CA THR A 88 12.49 1.54 -13.27
C THR A 88 12.94 1.30 -14.71
N SER A 89 13.78 2.17 -15.28
CA SER A 89 14.29 2.04 -16.64
C SER A 89 15.50 1.10 -16.77
N GLN A 90 16.10 0.67 -15.66
CA GLN A 90 17.28 -0.19 -15.68
C GLN A 90 16.96 -1.57 -16.27
N PRO A 91 17.82 -2.14 -17.13
CA PRO A 91 17.66 -3.50 -17.61
C PRO A 91 17.61 -4.48 -16.42
N ASN A 92 16.61 -5.37 -16.44
CA ASN A 92 16.39 -6.33 -15.36
C ASN A 92 16.16 -5.74 -13.96
N ALA A 93 15.64 -4.53 -13.89
CA ALA A 93 15.31 -3.89 -12.63
C ALA A 93 14.38 -4.79 -11.79
N ALA A 94 14.70 -4.95 -10.50
CA ALA A 94 13.83 -5.66 -9.58
C ALA A 94 12.47 -4.93 -9.41
N ILE A 95 12.48 -3.61 -9.47
CA ILE A 95 11.31 -2.72 -9.58
C ILE A 95 11.32 -2.13 -10.99
N GLY A 96 10.52 -2.67 -11.89
CA GLY A 96 10.54 -2.29 -13.31
C GLY A 96 9.37 -1.42 -13.76
N GLN A 97 8.44 -1.12 -12.86
CA GLN A 97 7.28 -0.28 -13.14
C GLN A 97 6.89 0.56 -11.91
N VAL A 98 6.23 1.69 -12.16
CA VAL A 98 5.57 2.48 -11.13
C VAL A 98 4.15 2.82 -11.58
N GLU A 99 3.20 2.70 -10.65
CA GLU A 99 1.82 3.15 -10.80
C GLU A 99 1.56 4.21 -9.73
N TYR A 100 1.03 5.36 -10.15
CA TYR A 100 0.73 6.47 -9.25
C TYR A 100 -0.74 6.49 -8.90
N VAL A 101 -1.04 6.57 -7.61
CA VAL A 101 -2.41 6.60 -7.09
C VAL A 101 -2.63 7.89 -6.33
N GLU A 102 -3.73 8.59 -6.66
CA GLU A 102 -4.15 9.77 -5.92
C GLU A 102 -4.82 9.34 -4.62
N VAL A 103 -4.12 9.56 -3.51
CA VAL A 103 -4.58 9.19 -2.16
C VAL A 103 -4.36 10.32 -1.16
N ARG A 104 -4.22 11.55 -1.65
CA ARG A 104 -3.87 12.74 -0.85
C ARG A 104 -4.85 12.96 0.30
N GLU A 105 -6.14 12.87 0.04
CA GLU A 105 -7.16 13.08 1.09
C GLU A 105 -7.09 11.97 2.13
N SER A 106 -6.85 10.72 1.74
CA SER A 106 -6.62 9.62 2.66
C SER A 106 -5.35 9.84 3.50
N MET A 107 -4.25 10.29 2.88
CA MET A 107 -2.99 10.55 3.58
C MET A 107 -3.09 11.70 4.58
N ARG A 108 -3.86 12.74 4.28
CA ARG A 108 -4.16 13.83 5.23
C ARG A 108 -4.85 13.32 6.51
N ASN A 109 -5.61 12.22 6.39
CA ASN A 109 -6.27 11.54 7.49
C ASN A 109 -5.46 10.36 8.05
N GLY A 110 -4.18 10.23 7.69
CA GLY A 110 -3.26 9.22 8.20
C GLY A 110 -3.24 7.88 7.44
N GLY A 111 -3.95 7.77 6.32
CA GLY A 111 -4.07 6.52 5.54
C GLY A 111 -3.35 6.58 4.19
N GLY A 112 -2.04 6.27 4.13
CA GLY A 112 -1.31 6.13 2.88
C GLY A 112 -1.29 4.70 2.33
N PRO A 113 -0.78 4.46 1.10
CA PRO A 113 -0.76 3.14 0.48
C PRO A 113 -0.09 2.04 1.31
N ALA A 114 0.92 2.39 2.09
CA ALA A 114 1.60 1.45 2.98
C ALA A 114 0.88 1.25 4.31
N CYS A 115 0.17 2.27 4.83
CA CYS A 115 -0.41 2.26 6.17
C CYS A 115 -1.58 1.29 6.32
N LEU A 116 -2.37 1.11 5.26
CA LEU A 116 -3.58 0.26 5.25
C LEU A 116 -3.30 -1.16 4.73
N ARG A 117 -2.04 -1.53 4.59
CA ARG A 117 -1.64 -2.82 4.05
C ARG A 117 -1.39 -3.83 5.15
N LEU A 118 -2.08 -4.97 5.07
CA LEU A 118 -1.67 -6.22 5.71
C LEU A 118 -1.34 -7.24 4.63
N ARG A 119 -0.11 -7.77 4.64
CA ARG A 119 0.32 -8.80 3.71
C ARG A 119 0.27 -10.17 4.40
N ILE A 120 -0.51 -11.06 3.81
CA ILE A 120 -0.64 -12.45 4.27
C ILE A 120 -0.05 -13.35 3.19
N VAL A 121 0.94 -14.16 3.54
CA VAL A 121 1.49 -15.18 2.65
C VAL A 121 0.62 -16.42 2.76
N MET A 122 0.10 -16.89 1.64
CA MET A 122 -0.77 -18.07 1.55
C MET A 122 -0.30 -19.01 0.47
N THR A 123 -0.37 -20.30 0.73
CA THR A 123 -0.32 -21.33 -0.30
C THR A 123 -1.61 -21.29 -1.15
N PRO A 124 -1.61 -21.84 -2.37
CA PRO A 124 -2.83 -21.97 -3.16
C PRO A 124 -3.96 -22.70 -2.43
N GLN A 125 -3.63 -23.70 -1.60
CA GLN A 125 -4.60 -24.44 -0.82
C GLN A 125 -5.23 -23.58 0.29
N GLU A 126 -4.44 -22.82 1.03
CA GLU A 126 -4.91 -21.89 2.07
C GLU A 126 -5.77 -20.78 1.46
N ARG A 127 -5.35 -20.23 0.30
CA ARG A 127 -6.13 -19.23 -0.41
C ARG A 127 -7.49 -19.79 -0.87
N ALA A 128 -7.54 -21.03 -1.34
CA ALA A 128 -8.80 -21.68 -1.73
C ALA A 128 -9.72 -21.97 -0.53
N ALA A 129 -9.14 -22.25 0.64
CA ALA A 129 -9.87 -22.49 1.88
C ALA A 129 -10.35 -21.20 2.57
N ALA A 130 -9.76 -20.05 2.25
CA ALA A 130 -10.17 -18.75 2.79
C ALA A 130 -11.56 -18.35 2.28
N SER A 131 -12.27 -17.52 3.04
CA SER A 131 -13.58 -17.00 2.62
C SER A 131 -13.46 -16.18 1.33
N GLN A 132 -14.01 -16.70 0.25
CA GLN A 132 -13.88 -16.11 -1.09
C GLN A 132 -14.60 -14.74 -1.20
N GLY A 133 -15.56 -14.46 -0.36
CA GLY A 133 -16.28 -13.18 -0.36
C GLY A 133 -15.44 -11.97 0.07
N PHE A 134 -14.23 -12.19 0.61
CA PHE A 134 -13.29 -11.10 0.93
C PHE A 134 -12.27 -10.81 -0.16
N PHE A 135 -12.19 -11.63 -1.20
CA PHE A 135 -11.31 -11.34 -2.32
C PHE A 135 -11.97 -10.33 -3.26
N LEU A 136 -11.30 -9.22 -3.48
CA LEU A 136 -11.80 -8.17 -4.38
C LEU A 136 -11.92 -8.71 -5.80
N THR A 137 -13.15 -8.61 -6.33
CA THR A 137 -13.51 -8.89 -7.73
C THR A 137 -14.14 -7.64 -8.31
N ASP A 138 -14.26 -7.54 -9.63
CA ASP A 138 -14.93 -6.40 -10.28
C ASP A 138 -16.38 -6.24 -9.79
N ALA A 139 -17.08 -7.35 -9.54
CA ALA A 139 -18.43 -7.33 -9.00
C ALA A 139 -18.46 -6.78 -7.56
N LEU A 140 -17.55 -7.24 -6.69
CA LEU A 140 -17.45 -6.73 -5.32
C LEU A 140 -17.02 -5.28 -5.30
N ALA A 141 -16.07 -4.87 -6.14
CA ALA A 141 -15.65 -3.47 -6.27
C ALA A 141 -16.84 -2.58 -6.62
N THR A 142 -17.63 -2.97 -7.63
CA THR A 142 -18.84 -2.22 -8.04
C THR A 142 -19.86 -2.12 -6.88
N GLN A 143 -20.04 -3.18 -6.10
CA GLN A 143 -20.95 -3.16 -4.96
C GLN A 143 -20.43 -2.22 -3.85
N LEU A 144 -19.13 -2.27 -3.55
CA LEU A 144 -18.51 -1.40 -2.55
C LEU A 144 -18.52 0.08 -2.97
N GLU A 145 -18.29 0.38 -4.24
CA GLU A 145 -18.41 1.75 -4.77
C GLU A 145 -19.84 2.28 -4.63
N ALA A 146 -20.85 1.45 -4.96
CA ALA A 146 -22.24 1.83 -4.81
C ALA A 146 -22.63 2.02 -3.33
N TRP A 147 -22.07 1.19 -2.43
CA TRP A 147 -22.25 1.30 -0.99
C TRP A 147 -21.62 2.60 -0.45
N ILE A 148 -20.39 2.94 -0.84
CA ILE A 148 -19.73 4.20 -0.44
C ILE A 148 -20.57 5.40 -0.88
N LYS A 149 -20.99 5.44 -2.16
CA LYS A 149 -21.81 6.54 -2.71
C LYS A 149 -23.17 6.71 -1.99
N ARG A 150 -23.69 5.66 -1.39
CA ARG A 150 -24.97 5.69 -0.69
C ARG A 150 -24.84 6.14 0.76
N HIS A 151 -23.78 5.73 1.43
CA HIS A 151 -23.63 5.87 2.87
C HIS A 151 -22.66 6.94 3.32
N TYR A 152 -21.68 7.30 2.49
CA TYR A 152 -20.71 8.30 2.89
C TYR A 152 -21.22 9.70 2.53
N ARG A 153 -21.07 10.61 3.47
CA ARG A 153 -21.26 12.04 3.21
C ARG A 153 -20.12 12.52 2.28
N GLU A 154 -20.43 13.42 1.33
CA GLU A 154 -19.41 14.00 0.44
C GLU A 154 -18.40 14.86 1.21
N GLU A 155 -18.88 15.52 2.29
CA GLU A 155 -18.05 16.33 3.19
C GLU A 155 -18.35 15.96 4.64
N LEU A 156 -17.34 15.95 5.50
CA LEU A 156 -17.44 15.75 6.93
C LEU A 156 -16.55 16.77 7.64
N ALA A 157 -17.16 17.76 8.28
CA ALA A 157 -16.47 18.75 9.09
C ALA A 157 -16.30 18.27 10.55
N PRO A 158 -15.35 18.81 11.33
CA PRO A 158 -15.20 18.46 12.74
C PRO A 158 -16.47 18.64 13.57
N ASP A 159 -17.29 19.65 13.25
CA ASP A 159 -18.56 19.92 13.95
C ASP A 159 -19.62 18.83 13.68
N ASP A 160 -19.56 18.14 12.54
CA ASP A 160 -20.47 17.03 12.22
C ASP A 160 -20.29 15.82 13.13
N LEU A 161 -19.13 15.69 13.78
CA LEU A 161 -18.86 14.60 14.74
C LEU A 161 -19.81 14.65 15.96
N GLY A 162 -20.44 15.80 16.23
CA GLY A 162 -21.46 15.98 17.27
C GLY A 162 -22.89 15.67 16.79
N ASP A 163 -23.09 15.37 15.49
CA ASP A 163 -24.41 15.10 14.92
C ASP A 163 -24.88 13.66 15.27
N PRO A 164 -25.97 13.48 16.04
CA PRO A 164 -26.50 12.15 16.33
C PRO A 164 -26.91 11.36 15.08
N ALA A 165 -27.26 12.02 13.98
CA ALA A 165 -27.61 11.36 12.73
C ALA A 165 -26.41 10.60 12.14
N LEU A 166 -25.19 11.08 12.34
CA LEU A 166 -23.99 10.38 11.88
C LEU A 166 -23.82 8.98 12.49
N VAL A 167 -24.26 8.80 13.74
CA VAL A 167 -24.23 7.48 14.40
C VAL A 167 -25.20 6.53 13.70
N VAL A 168 -26.42 6.98 13.41
CA VAL A 168 -27.44 6.18 12.74
C VAL A 168 -27.00 5.83 11.30
N GLU A 169 -26.45 6.80 10.58
CA GLU A 169 -25.91 6.59 9.23
C GLU A 169 -24.76 5.57 9.25
N THR A 170 -23.84 5.68 10.20
CA THR A 170 -22.72 4.74 10.36
C THR A 170 -23.21 3.32 10.67
N GLN A 171 -24.17 3.16 11.56
CA GLN A 171 -24.76 1.85 11.88
C GLN A 171 -25.44 1.24 10.65
N ALA A 172 -26.23 2.01 9.91
CA ALA A 172 -26.86 1.56 8.68
C ALA A 172 -25.84 1.15 7.61
N ALA A 173 -24.75 1.91 7.49
CA ALA A 173 -23.64 1.59 6.58
C ALA A 173 -22.99 0.25 6.96
N LEU A 174 -22.66 0.06 8.22
CA LEU A 174 -22.05 -1.17 8.72
C LEU A 174 -22.99 -2.38 8.57
N ASP A 175 -24.28 -2.24 8.87
CA ASP A 175 -25.28 -3.29 8.66
C ASP A 175 -25.37 -3.74 7.20
N GLU A 176 -25.31 -2.82 6.25
CA GLU A 176 -25.30 -3.19 4.84
C GLU A 176 -23.94 -3.81 4.44
N LEU A 177 -22.83 -3.30 4.94
CA LEU A 177 -21.50 -3.84 4.65
C LEU A 177 -21.35 -5.30 5.08
N THR A 178 -21.89 -5.67 6.25
CA THR A 178 -21.88 -7.08 6.72
C THR A 178 -22.70 -8.02 5.86
N ARG A 179 -23.65 -7.50 5.07
CA ARG A 179 -24.40 -8.31 4.10
C ARG A 179 -23.69 -8.41 2.75
N ILE A 180 -22.97 -7.36 2.36
CA ILE A 180 -22.10 -7.38 1.15
C ILE A 180 -20.92 -8.31 1.38
N LEU A 181 -20.26 -8.18 2.53
CA LEU A 181 -19.18 -9.06 2.97
C LEU A 181 -19.76 -10.20 3.83
N PRO A 182 -19.27 -11.43 3.73
CA PRO A 182 -19.81 -12.57 4.48
C PRO A 182 -19.33 -12.56 5.94
N LEU A 183 -19.61 -11.50 6.68
CA LEU A 183 -19.19 -11.30 8.07
C LEU A 183 -20.17 -11.89 9.10
N GLY A 184 -21.46 -12.04 8.73
CA GLY A 184 -22.51 -12.44 9.67
C GLY A 184 -23.04 -11.28 10.52
N GLY A 185 -24.22 -11.48 11.14
CA GLY A 185 -24.94 -10.44 11.90
C GLY A 185 -24.39 -10.16 13.29
N ASP A 186 -23.43 -10.93 13.77
CA ASP A 186 -22.82 -10.88 15.11
C ASP A 186 -21.34 -10.44 15.05
N PHE A 187 -20.97 -9.75 13.98
CA PHE A 187 -19.59 -9.29 13.80
C PHE A 187 -19.22 -8.11 14.72
N TYR A 188 -20.21 -7.29 15.18
CA TYR A 188 -20.05 -6.18 16.14
C TYR A 188 -21.28 -5.98 17.00
#